data_7e63c73fa3ad356f8bfe3c53b3e3ff59
#
_entry.id   7e63c73fa3ad356f8bfe3c53b3e3ff59
#
_cell.length_a   1.000
_cell.length_b   1.000
_cell.length_c   1.000
_cell.angle_alpha   90.00
_cell.angle_beta   90.00
_cell.angle_gamma   90.00
#
_symmetry.space_group_name_H-M   'P 1'
#
loop_
_entity.id
_entity.type
_entity.pdbx_description
1 polymer ?
#
loop_
_entity_poly.entity_id
_entity_poly.type
_entity_poly.pdbx_seq_one_letter_code
_entity_poly.pdbx_strand_id
1 'polypeptide(L)'
;MQTDTDRISGSLSRERLTSVPMCPHANPEATRRIEPVEIYLPIADLPVNVFLILAMGLGVGFVSGMFGIGGGFLMTPLLIFIGVSPAVAVATVSSHIAASSFSGAIAYWRRRALDLALALMLLAGGIAGTVAGVLLFTELRLLGQLDLTIQVSYVVLLGSVGAMMVTEGLWAMLRLRGGKPGPSRRSGSHTWVHRLPLKIRFKQSRIYVSAIPVCLIGFIIGFVGAIMGIGGGFLLVPMLIYFLRVPTNVVIGTSMVLTLITMASATILHAATNHLVDAVLALILMVGGVTGAQFGARTGQKIGGEKLRLLLGVLVLAVGLRFAFDLIVMPDDLYTIRTLEDAP
;
A
#
# COMPACT_ATOMS: atom_id res chain seq x y z
N MET A 1 4.63 87.48 3.40
CA MET A 1 3.68 87.56 4.49
C MET A 1 3.72 86.19 5.11
N GLN A 2 4.73 85.80 5.76
CA GLN A 2 5.30 85.99 7.11
C GLN A 2 4.31 85.55 8.21
N THR A 3 4.84 84.65 9.00
CA THR A 3 4.42 84.18 10.35
C THR A 3 3.35 83.06 10.40
N ASP A 4 3.73 81.83 10.76
CA ASP A 4 3.77 81.36 12.12
C ASP A 4 4.48 79.93 12.19
N THR A 5 5.75 80.02 12.35
CA THR A 5 6.57 78.92 12.83
C THR A 5 7.11 79.31 14.18
N ASP A 6 6.39 79.00 15.25
CA ASP A 6 6.99 78.94 16.61
C ASP A 6 5.85 78.71 17.62
N ARG A 7 5.64 77.44 17.97
CA ARG A 7 5.11 77.01 19.26
C ARG A 7 4.67 75.52 19.25
N ILE A 8 5.57 74.66 19.20
CA ILE A 8 5.43 73.38 19.90
C ILE A 8 6.85 72.81 20.21
N SER A 9 7.56 73.52 21.05
CA SER A 9 8.67 72.97 21.78
C SER A 9 8.31 72.98 23.27
N GLY A 10 7.87 71.94 23.79
CA GLY A 10 7.55 71.89 25.20
C GLY A 10 7.08 70.50 25.63
N SER A 11 7.93 69.85 26.43
CA SER A 11 7.57 68.71 27.29
C SER A 11 7.41 67.31 26.58
N LEU A 12 8.46 66.75 26.10
CA LEU A 12 8.61 65.30 26.15
C LEU A 12 9.43 64.97 27.41
N SER A 13 8.69 64.73 28.45
CA SER A 13 9.16 64.27 29.77
C SER A 13 9.95 62.98 29.59
N ARG A 14 11.20 63.03 30.02
CA ARG A 14 12.05 61.85 30.34
C ARG A 14 11.42 61.06 31.49
N GLU A 15 10.48 60.19 31.20
CA GLU A 15 10.01 59.20 32.17
C GLU A 15 9.32 58.07 31.40
N ARG A 16 10.03 57.05 31.06
CA ARG A 16 9.68 55.61 30.99
C ARG A 16 10.67 54.81 30.16
N LEU A 17 11.94 54.89 30.55
CA LEU A 17 12.94 53.90 30.16
C LEU A 17 13.30 53.05 31.42
N THR A 18 12.31 52.37 31.99
CA THR A 18 12.61 51.33 33.00
C THR A 18 11.45 50.34 33.00
N SER A 19 11.62 49.29 32.30
CA SER A 19 11.16 47.92 32.52
C SER A 19 10.87 47.22 31.17
N VAL A 20 11.95 46.90 30.47
CA VAL A 20 11.91 45.72 29.55
C VAL A 20 11.83 44.50 30.49
N PRO A 21 10.77 43.73 30.47
CA PRO A 21 10.75 42.48 31.24
C PRO A 21 11.84 41.59 30.66
N MET A 22 12.87 41.38 31.48
CA MET A 22 13.95 40.43 31.28
C MET A 22 13.30 39.06 31.01
N CYS A 23 13.49 38.50 29.81
CA CYS A 23 13.04 37.14 29.48
C CYS A 23 13.49 36.19 30.61
N PRO A 24 12.60 35.40 31.19
CA PRO A 24 13.00 34.40 32.17
C PRO A 24 14.03 33.47 31.54
N HIS A 25 15.12 33.27 32.24
CA HIS A 25 16.23 32.38 31.89
C HIS A 25 15.69 31.12 31.20
N ALA A 26 16.08 30.93 29.94
CA ALA A 26 15.89 29.70 29.25
C ALA A 26 16.58 28.59 30.07
N ASN A 27 15.77 27.72 30.63
CA ASN A 27 16.20 26.57 31.39
C ASN A 27 17.07 25.66 30.50
N PRO A 28 18.39 25.50 30.72
CA PRO A 28 19.23 24.67 29.86
C PRO A 28 18.97 23.17 30.00
N GLU A 29 17.98 22.78 30.80
CA GLU A 29 17.49 21.39 30.89
C GLU A 29 16.26 21.09 30.04
N ALA A 30 15.94 21.93 29.03
CA ALA A 30 14.99 21.57 28.02
C ALA A 30 15.55 20.37 27.26
N THR A 31 15.30 19.19 27.84
CA THR A 31 15.17 17.89 27.13
C THR A 31 15.69 17.97 25.68
N ARG A 32 16.79 17.29 25.38
CA ARG A 32 17.14 16.86 24.04
C ARG A 32 15.96 16.07 23.47
N ARG A 33 14.92 16.74 23.07
CA ARG A 33 13.99 16.18 22.12
C ARG A 33 14.86 15.96 20.88
N ILE A 34 15.04 14.70 20.54
CA ILE A 34 15.52 14.31 19.23
C ILE A 34 14.55 15.03 18.30
N GLU A 35 14.98 16.16 17.74
CA GLU A 35 14.16 16.85 16.75
C GLU A 35 13.88 15.84 15.64
N PRO A 36 12.62 15.55 15.33
CA PRO A 36 12.31 14.60 14.29
C PRO A 36 12.96 15.14 13.01
N VAL A 37 13.79 14.32 12.36
CA VAL A 37 14.36 14.68 11.05
C VAL A 37 13.19 14.71 10.09
N GLU A 38 12.61 15.89 9.90
CA GLU A 38 11.53 16.12 8.96
C GLU A 38 12.10 16.36 7.57
N ILE A 39 11.61 15.61 6.60
CA ILE A 39 11.91 15.83 5.19
C ILE A 39 10.63 16.29 4.52
N TYR A 40 10.73 17.36 3.75
CA TYR A 40 9.65 17.83 2.89
C TYR A 40 9.57 16.94 1.64
N LEU A 41 8.39 16.38 1.39
CA LEU A 41 8.11 15.57 0.22
C LEU A 41 7.63 16.47 -0.93
N PRO A 42 8.38 16.56 -2.04
CA PRO A 42 8.09 17.57 -3.08
C PRO A 42 6.80 17.31 -3.87
N ILE A 43 6.36 16.05 -3.98
CA ILE A 43 5.14 15.69 -4.72
C ILE A 43 3.96 15.43 -3.79
N ALA A 44 4.21 14.94 -2.58
CA ALA A 44 3.18 14.75 -1.56
C ALA A 44 2.80 16.06 -0.85
N ASP A 45 3.64 17.11 -0.99
CA ASP A 45 3.46 18.46 -0.41
C ASP A 45 3.26 18.45 1.11
N LEU A 46 3.98 17.55 1.81
CA LEU A 46 3.86 17.34 3.25
C LEU A 46 5.24 17.20 3.90
N PRO A 47 5.48 17.85 5.06
CA PRO A 47 6.62 17.53 5.91
C PRO A 47 6.33 16.22 6.64
N VAL A 48 7.21 15.25 6.52
CA VAL A 48 7.07 13.94 7.19
C VAL A 48 8.33 13.54 7.92
N ASN A 49 8.13 12.85 9.04
CA ASN A 49 9.24 12.27 9.79
C ASN A 49 9.79 11.04 9.08
N VAL A 50 11.07 11.09 8.70
CA VAL A 50 11.76 10.00 7.99
C VAL A 50 11.73 8.69 8.76
N PHE A 51 11.90 8.75 10.09
CA PHE A 51 11.88 7.55 10.92
C PHE A 51 10.49 6.90 10.94
N LEU A 52 9.41 7.70 10.90
CA LEU A 52 8.04 7.20 10.81
C LEU A 52 7.83 6.44 9.50
N ILE A 53 8.21 7.04 8.37
CA ILE A 53 8.08 6.42 7.03
C ILE A 53 8.93 5.15 6.93
N LEU A 54 10.16 5.20 7.45
CA LEU A 54 11.05 4.04 7.48
C LEU A 54 10.47 2.89 8.33
N ALA A 55 9.95 3.21 9.51
CA ALA A 55 9.31 2.24 10.40
C ALA A 55 8.05 1.64 9.79
N MET A 56 7.24 2.45 9.08
CA MET A 56 6.09 1.97 8.31
C MET A 56 6.55 1.04 7.19
N GLY A 57 7.57 1.43 6.42
CA GLY A 57 8.16 0.60 5.38
C GLY A 57 8.63 -0.75 5.94
N LEU A 58 9.33 -0.72 7.06
CA LEU A 58 9.84 -1.91 7.74
C LEU A 58 8.70 -2.80 8.27
N GLY A 59 7.70 -2.22 8.93
CA GLY A 59 6.55 -2.95 9.48
C GLY A 59 5.70 -3.59 8.38
N VAL A 60 5.33 -2.84 7.34
CA VAL A 60 4.57 -3.34 6.20
C VAL A 60 5.41 -4.34 5.39
N GLY A 61 6.70 -4.06 5.18
CA GLY A 61 7.62 -5.00 4.55
C GLY A 61 7.71 -6.32 5.32
N PHE A 62 7.80 -6.26 6.65
CA PHE A 62 7.80 -7.44 7.51
C PHE A 62 6.53 -8.29 7.34
N VAL A 63 5.36 -7.66 7.42
CA VAL A 63 4.07 -8.32 7.19
C VAL A 63 4.02 -8.91 5.78
N SER A 64 4.39 -8.12 4.77
CA SER A 64 4.45 -8.55 3.38
C SER A 64 5.37 -9.76 3.15
N GLY A 65 6.57 -9.72 3.70
CA GLY A 65 7.54 -10.81 3.60
C GLY A 65 7.04 -12.07 4.29
N MET A 66 6.36 -11.94 5.42
CA MET A 66 5.80 -13.04 6.18
C MET A 66 4.69 -13.79 5.41
N PHE A 67 3.85 -13.05 4.70
CA PHE A 67 2.73 -13.60 3.92
C PHE A 67 3.06 -13.84 2.44
N GLY A 68 4.13 -13.25 1.93
CA GLY A 68 4.51 -13.37 0.53
C GLY A 68 3.58 -12.63 -0.45
N ILE A 69 2.94 -11.55 -0.01
CA ILE A 69 1.82 -10.90 -0.72
C ILE A 69 2.23 -9.60 -1.43
N GLY A 70 3.42 -9.03 -1.13
CA GLY A 70 3.91 -7.82 -1.79
C GLY A 70 3.61 -6.49 -1.09
N GLY A 71 2.95 -6.47 0.09
CA GLY A 71 2.88 -5.35 1.05
C GLY A 71 2.07 -4.11 0.70
N GLY A 72 1.74 -3.88 -0.56
CA GLY A 72 1.06 -2.65 -0.98
C GLY A 72 -0.33 -2.45 -0.40
N PHE A 73 -1.02 -3.54 -0.09
CA PHE A 73 -2.38 -3.48 0.46
C PHE A 73 -2.47 -2.76 1.82
N LEU A 74 -1.36 -2.67 2.55
CA LEU A 74 -1.27 -1.93 3.81
C LEU A 74 -0.58 -0.59 3.65
N MET A 75 0.41 -0.48 2.75
CA MET A 75 1.21 0.72 2.65
C MET A 75 0.40 1.91 2.10
N THR A 76 -0.36 1.70 1.03
CA THR A 76 -1.20 2.76 0.47
C THR A 76 -2.22 3.30 1.49
N PRO A 77 -3.01 2.47 2.20
CA PRO A 77 -3.84 2.92 3.30
C PRO A 77 -3.10 3.73 4.37
N LEU A 78 -1.95 3.24 4.82
CA LEU A 78 -1.18 3.91 5.86
C LEU A 78 -0.68 5.29 5.43
N LEU A 79 -0.26 5.45 4.17
CA LEU A 79 0.14 6.75 3.64
C LEU A 79 -1.06 7.71 3.56
N ILE A 80 -2.23 7.23 3.15
CA ILE A 80 -3.45 8.04 3.12
C ILE A 80 -3.82 8.50 4.53
N PHE A 81 -3.69 7.65 5.56
CA PHE A 81 -3.98 8.03 6.95
C PHE A 81 -2.99 9.06 7.53
N ILE A 82 -1.79 9.19 6.99
CA ILE A 82 -0.83 10.26 7.36
C ILE A 82 -1.13 11.57 6.63
N GLY A 83 -2.06 11.57 5.67
CA GLY A 83 -2.44 12.75 4.91
C GLY A 83 -1.84 12.83 3.50
N VAL A 84 -1.11 11.81 3.04
CA VAL A 84 -0.66 11.76 1.64
C VAL A 84 -1.86 11.55 0.74
N SER A 85 -1.98 12.36 -0.33
CA SER A 85 -3.10 12.21 -1.26
C SER A 85 -3.17 10.80 -1.84
N PRO A 86 -4.37 10.21 -2.01
CA PRO A 86 -4.54 8.85 -2.51
C PRO A 86 -3.82 8.60 -3.84
N ALA A 87 -3.84 9.60 -4.73
CA ALA A 87 -3.18 9.53 -6.02
C ALA A 87 -1.64 9.35 -5.91
N VAL A 88 -0.99 10.16 -5.07
CA VAL A 88 0.47 10.09 -4.84
C VAL A 88 0.84 8.80 -4.08
N ALA A 89 0.02 8.41 -3.10
CA ALA A 89 0.22 7.18 -2.35
C ALA A 89 0.24 5.95 -3.27
N VAL A 90 -0.78 5.78 -4.15
CA VAL A 90 -0.86 4.68 -5.11
C VAL A 90 0.34 4.64 -6.05
N ALA A 91 0.68 5.78 -6.66
CA ALA A 91 1.77 5.86 -7.62
C ALA A 91 3.13 5.54 -6.96
N THR A 92 3.40 6.11 -5.78
CA THR A 92 4.67 5.95 -5.06
C THR A 92 4.81 4.54 -4.47
N VAL A 93 3.74 3.99 -3.88
CA VAL A 93 3.77 2.64 -3.28
C VAL A 93 4.00 1.56 -4.34
N SER A 94 3.58 1.77 -5.58
CA SER A 94 3.85 0.82 -6.68
C SER A 94 5.34 0.54 -6.84
N SER A 95 6.21 1.55 -6.68
CA SER A 95 7.67 1.40 -6.73
C SER A 95 8.22 0.60 -5.53
N HIS A 96 7.72 0.87 -4.32
CA HIS A 96 8.06 0.12 -3.11
C HIS A 96 7.69 -1.37 -3.25
N ILE A 97 6.50 -1.68 -3.80
CA ILE A 97 6.06 -3.06 -4.02
C ILE A 97 6.93 -3.75 -5.05
N ALA A 98 7.30 -3.07 -6.14
CA ALA A 98 8.20 -3.62 -7.14
C ALA A 98 9.55 -4.02 -6.50
N ALA A 99 10.16 -3.15 -5.68
CA ALA A 99 11.42 -3.42 -5.01
C ALA A 99 11.32 -4.58 -3.99
N SER A 100 10.27 -4.61 -3.17
CA SER A 100 10.06 -5.68 -2.19
C SER A 100 9.78 -7.02 -2.87
N SER A 101 9.00 -7.02 -3.96
CA SER A 101 8.71 -8.21 -4.77
C SER A 101 9.95 -8.73 -5.50
N PHE A 102 10.88 -7.86 -5.91
CA PHE A 102 12.17 -8.28 -6.49
C PHE A 102 12.97 -9.13 -5.51
N SER A 103 13.11 -8.68 -4.27
CA SER A 103 13.79 -9.44 -3.22
C SER A 103 13.11 -10.80 -2.98
N GLY A 104 11.78 -10.84 -2.94
CA GLY A 104 11.00 -12.07 -2.80
C GLY A 104 11.15 -13.00 -4.00
N ALA A 105 11.05 -12.48 -5.22
CA ALA A 105 11.17 -13.26 -6.45
C ALA A 105 12.52 -13.99 -6.54
N ILE A 106 13.63 -13.33 -6.19
CA ILE A 106 14.96 -13.97 -6.16
C ILE A 106 14.99 -15.14 -5.15
N ALA A 107 14.39 -14.95 -3.97
CA ALA A 107 14.37 -15.99 -2.94
C ALA A 107 13.59 -17.24 -3.41
N TYR A 108 12.44 -17.07 -4.05
CA TYR A 108 11.63 -18.16 -4.59
C TYR A 108 12.21 -18.78 -5.86
N TRP A 109 12.89 -17.98 -6.70
CA TRP A 109 13.64 -18.49 -7.86
C TRP A 109 14.72 -19.49 -7.43
N ARG A 110 15.54 -19.11 -6.45
CA ARG A 110 16.60 -19.99 -5.92
C ARG A 110 16.06 -21.31 -5.36
N ARG A 111 14.82 -21.31 -4.86
CA ARG A 111 14.13 -22.50 -4.31
C ARG A 111 13.43 -23.33 -5.39
N ARG A 112 13.52 -22.96 -6.67
CA ARG A 112 12.80 -23.58 -7.79
C ARG A 112 11.27 -23.66 -7.58
N ALA A 113 10.71 -22.77 -6.79
CA ALA A 113 9.28 -22.68 -6.47
C ALA A 113 8.54 -21.68 -7.38
N LEU A 114 8.96 -21.58 -8.65
CA LEU A 114 8.43 -20.63 -9.62
C LEU A 114 8.04 -21.35 -10.90
N ASP A 115 6.77 -21.25 -11.31
CA ASP A 115 6.31 -21.76 -12.60
C ASP A 115 6.38 -20.63 -13.65
N LEU A 116 7.44 -20.67 -14.47
CA LEU A 116 7.70 -19.62 -15.45
C LEU A 116 6.62 -19.54 -16.53
N ALA A 117 6.06 -20.68 -16.93
CA ALA A 117 5.00 -20.71 -17.93
C ALA A 117 3.71 -20.07 -17.41
N LEU A 118 3.35 -20.35 -16.14
CA LEU A 118 2.21 -19.72 -15.47
C LEU A 118 2.46 -18.21 -15.27
N ALA A 119 3.68 -17.83 -14.85
CA ALA A 119 4.08 -16.42 -14.68
C ALA A 119 3.95 -15.63 -15.98
N LEU A 120 4.45 -16.16 -17.10
CA LEU A 120 4.40 -15.49 -18.40
C LEU A 120 2.96 -15.28 -18.90
N MET A 121 2.08 -16.27 -18.71
CA MET A 121 0.67 -16.12 -19.05
C MET A 121 -0.06 -15.09 -18.21
N LEU A 122 0.17 -15.11 -16.89
CA LEU A 122 -0.34 -14.10 -15.99
C LEU A 122 0.20 -12.72 -16.32
N LEU A 123 1.48 -12.62 -16.73
CA LEU A 123 2.13 -11.37 -17.13
C LEU A 123 1.51 -10.79 -18.40
N ALA A 124 1.21 -11.61 -19.40
CA ALA A 124 0.58 -11.11 -20.62
C ALA A 124 -0.75 -10.40 -20.31
N GLY A 125 -1.60 -11.01 -19.50
CA GLY A 125 -2.81 -10.36 -18.99
C GLY A 125 -2.50 -9.19 -18.05
N GLY A 126 -1.55 -9.37 -17.13
CA GLY A 126 -1.19 -8.39 -16.12
C GLY A 126 -0.69 -7.06 -16.68
N ILE A 127 0.17 -7.08 -17.69
CA ILE A 127 0.65 -5.87 -18.36
C ILE A 127 -0.51 -5.15 -19.06
N ALA A 128 -1.34 -5.88 -19.82
CA ALA A 128 -2.51 -5.30 -20.45
C ALA A 128 -3.48 -4.67 -19.43
N GLY A 129 -3.70 -5.37 -18.31
CA GLY A 129 -4.51 -4.86 -17.20
C GLY A 129 -3.89 -3.64 -16.54
N THR A 130 -2.57 -3.63 -16.33
CA THR A 130 -1.86 -2.48 -15.74
C THR A 130 -1.98 -1.24 -16.64
N VAL A 131 -1.79 -1.38 -17.95
CA VAL A 131 -1.96 -0.26 -18.89
C VAL A 131 -3.39 0.26 -18.84
N ALA A 132 -4.39 -0.62 -18.93
CA ALA A 132 -5.79 -0.24 -18.84
C ALA A 132 -6.13 0.43 -17.49
N GLY A 133 -5.55 -0.06 -16.38
CA GLY A 133 -5.73 0.50 -15.05
C GLY A 133 -5.14 1.90 -14.92
N VAL A 134 -3.93 2.14 -15.44
CA VAL A 134 -3.31 3.48 -15.42
C VAL A 134 -4.08 4.46 -16.30
N LEU A 135 -4.58 4.03 -17.45
CA LEU A 135 -5.41 4.87 -18.31
C LEU A 135 -6.70 5.29 -17.57
N LEU A 136 -7.40 4.33 -16.97
CA LEU A 136 -8.58 4.64 -16.16
C LEU A 136 -8.26 5.53 -14.96
N PHE A 137 -7.12 5.30 -14.29
CA PHE A 137 -6.65 6.16 -13.20
C PHE A 137 -6.50 7.62 -13.66
N THR A 138 -5.89 7.82 -14.83
CA THR A 138 -5.68 9.16 -15.40
C THR A 138 -7.02 9.83 -15.73
N GLU A 139 -7.97 9.12 -16.32
CA GLU A 139 -9.31 9.64 -16.61
C GLU A 139 -10.08 10.00 -15.33
N LEU A 140 -10.07 9.12 -14.33
CA LEU A 140 -10.72 9.39 -13.04
C LEU A 140 -10.11 10.60 -12.32
N ARG A 141 -8.80 10.79 -12.47
CA ARG A 141 -8.09 11.95 -11.93
C ARG A 141 -8.55 13.24 -12.61
N LEU A 142 -8.65 13.26 -13.94
CA LEU A 142 -9.14 14.40 -14.70
C LEU A 142 -10.59 14.77 -14.36
N LEU A 143 -11.40 13.76 -14.03
CA LEU A 143 -12.78 13.95 -13.56
C LEU A 143 -12.89 14.35 -12.09
N GLY A 144 -11.78 14.39 -11.33
CA GLY A 144 -11.78 14.69 -9.89
C GLY A 144 -12.42 13.63 -8.99
N GLN A 145 -12.66 12.42 -9.52
CA GLN A 145 -13.34 11.31 -8.80
C GLN A 145 -12.38 10.23 -8.32
N LEU A 146 -11.07 10.43 -8.51
CA LEU A 146 -10.08 9.41 -8.25
C LEU A 146 -10.02 9.03 -6.76
N ASP A 147 -9.95 10.01 -5.86
CA ASP A 147 -9.76 9.78 -4.43
C ASP A 147 -10.93 9.00 -3.83
N LEU A 148 -12.16 9.36 -4.20
CA LEU A 148 -13.36 8.65 -3.77
C LEU A 148 -13.37 7.22 -4.34
N THR A 149 -13.00 7.05 -5.62
CA THR A 149 -12.94 5.73 -6.26
C THR A 149 -11.93 4.82 -5.57
N ILE A 150 -10.75 5.34 -5.21
CA ILE A 150 -9.73 4.58 -4.48
C ILE A 150 -10.27 4.17 -3.11
N GLN A 151 -10.81 5.10 -2.32
CA GLN A 151 -11.32 4.82 -0.98
C GLN A 151 -12.44 3.77 -0.99
N VAL A 152 -13.45 3.95 -1.85
CA VAL A 152 -14.56 2.98 -1.99
C VAL A 152 -14.04 1.61 -2.43
N SER A 153 -13.11 1.57 -3.39
CA SER A 153 -12.49 0.32 -3.85
C SER A 153 -11.75 -0.39 -2.72
N TYR A 154 -11.05 0.36 -1.84
CA TYR A 154 -10.40 -0.21 -0.65
C TYR A 154 -11.43 -0.78 0.33
N VAL A 155 -12.50 -0.07 0.63
CA VAL A 155 -13.57 -0.56 1.52
C VAL A 155 -14.15 -1.88 1.00
N VAL A 156 -14.52 -1.92 -0.27
CA VAL A 156 -15.11 -3.12 -0.89
C VAL A 156 -14.12 -4.28 -0.94
N LEU A 157 -12.90 -4.02 -1.38
CA LEU A 157 -11.89 -5.07 -1.57
C LEU A 157 -11.38 -5.61 -0.23
N LEU A 158 -10.91 -4.73 0.68
CA LEU A 158 -10.39 -5.17 1.97
C LEU A 158 -11.49 -5.73 2.87
N GLY A 159 -12.68 -5.14 2.82
CA GLY A 159 -13.86 -5.64 3.54
C GLY A 159 -14.23 -7.04 3.09
N SER A 160 -14.40 -7.27 1.79
CA SER A 160 -14.78 -8.59 1.25
C SER A 160 -13.70 -9.65 1.47
N VAL A 161 -12.45 -9.35 1.11
CA VAL A 161 -11.33 -10.30 1.26
C VAL A 161 -10.99 -10.54 2.73
N GLY A 162 -10.99 -9.47 3.56
CA GLY A 162 -10.75 -9.58 4.99
C GLY A 162 -11.83 -10.43 5.68
N ALA A 163 -13.09 -10.18 5.40
CA ALA A 163 -14.21 -10.97 5.94
C ALA A 163 -14.10 -12.45 5.52
N MET A 164 -13.79 -12.72 4.26
CA MET A 164 -13.59 -14.08 3.76
C MET A 164 -12.43 -14.78 4.47
N MET A 165 -11.29 -14.10 4.66
CA MET A 165 -10.12 -14.68 5.33
C MET A 165 -10.36 -14.92 6.82
N VAL A 166 -11.06 -14.01 7.51
CA VAL A 166 -11.42 -14.15 8.92
C VAL A 166 -12.39 -15.32 9.10
N THR A 167 -13.45 -15.40 8.30
CA THR A 167 -14.40 -16.51 8.38
C THR A 167 -13.75 -17.86 8.15
N GLU A 168 -12.89 -17.99 7.13
CA GLU A 168 -12.16 -19.24 6.88
C GLU A 168 -11.16 -19.56 8.01
N GLY A 169 -10.40 -18.57 8.50
CA GLY A 169 -9.45 -18.76 9.59
C GLY A 169 -10.15 -19.21 10.88
N LEU A 170 -11.28 -18.57 11.21
CA LEU A 170 -12.10 -18.93 12.38
C LEU A 170 -12.68 -20.35 12.26
N TRP A 171 -13.21 -20.70 11.09
CA TRP A 171 -13.70 -22.05 10.82
C TRP A 171 -12.61 -23.11 10.93
N ALA A 172 -11.40 -22.82 10.43
CA ALA A 172 -10.25 -23.70 10.55
C ALA A 172 -9.87 -23.95 12.03
N MET A 173 -9.81 -22.87 12.83
CA MET A 173 -9.51 -22.99 14.27
C MET A 173 -10.58 -23.73 15.06
N LEU A 174 -11.86 -23.47 14.78
CA LEU A 174 -12.97 -24.16 15.45
C LEU A 174 -12.98 -25.67 15.13
N ARG A 175 -12.66 -26.05 13.89
CA ARG A 175 -12.55 -27.46 13.47
C ARG A 175 -11.38 -28.18 14.15
N LEU A 176 -10.24 -27.53 14.32
CA LEU A 176 -9.09 -28.10 15.03
C LEU A 176 -9.42 -28.39 16.49
N ARG A 177 -10.21 -27.54 17.16
CA ARG A 177 -10.72 -27.78 18.52
C ARG A 177 -11.71 -28.95 18.58
N GLY A 178 -12.44 -29.21 17.50
CA GLY A 178 -13.42 -30.32 17.43
C GLY A 178 -12.84 -31.67 17.06
N GLY A 179 -11.52 -31.83 16.93
CA GLY A 179 -10.85 -33.14 16.64
C GLY A 179 -11.26 -33.79 15.31
N LYS A 180 -11.95 -33.09 14.42
CA LYS A 180 -12.35 -33.60 13.12
C LYS A 180 -11.22 -33.39 12.11
N PRO A 181 -10.71 -34.46 11.46
CA PRO A 181 -9.73 -34.31 10.39
C PRO A 181 -10.36 -33.38 9.32
N GLY A 182 -9.56 -32.39 8.88
CA GLY A 182 -9.97 -31.50 7.82
C GLY A 182 -10.44 -32.30 6.61
N PRO A 183 -11.50 -31.88 5.89
CA PRO A 183 -11.90 -32.60 4.68
C PRO A 183 -10.67 -32.63 3.77
N SER A 184 -10.20 -33.84 3.47
CA SER A 184 -9.25 -34.01 2.38
C SER A 184 -9.91 -33.33 1.19
N ARG A 185 -9.27 -32.23 0.69
CA ARG A 185 -9.81 -31.46 -0.42
C ARG A 185 -9.98 -32.39 -1.61
N ARG A 186 -11.14 -33.03 -1.69
CA ARG A 186 -11.53 -33.82 -2.87
C ARG A 186 -11.44 -32.89 -4.07
N SER A 187 -10.64 -33.30 -5.03
CA SER A 187 -10.53 -32.69 -6.35
C SER A 187 -11.90 -32.75 -7.04
N GLY A 188 -12.77 -31.82 -6.71
CA GLY A 188 -14.03 -31.63 -7.45
C GLY A 188 -13.67 -31.02 -8.79
N SER A 189 -14.05 -31.67 -9.87
CA SER A 189 -13.87 -31.21 -11.23
C SER A 189 -14.67 -29.94 -11.45
N HIS A 190 -13.99 -28.79 -11.57
CA HIS A 190 -14.62 -27.61 -12.17
C HIS A 190 -14.75 -27.84 -13.68
N THR A 191 -15.84 -28.46 -14.09
CA THR A 191 -16.19 -28.81 -15.48
C THR A 191 -16.19 -27.59 -16.41
N TRP A 192 -16.32 -26.39 -15.87
CA TRP A 192 -16.37 -25.15 -16.68
C TRP A 192 -15.02 -24.74 -17.26
N VAL A 193 -13.96 -24.82 -16.46
CA VAL A 193 -12.59 -24.45 -16.89
C VAL A 193 -12.01 -25.46 -17.90
N HIS A 194 -12.50 -26.71 -17.87
CA HIS A 194 -12.06 -27.77 -18.79
C HIS A 194 -12.74 -27.72 -20.17
N ARG A 195 -13.75 -26.88 -20.38
CA ARG A 195 -14.42 -26.76 -21.69
C ARG A 195 -13.78 -25.74 -22.63
N LEU A 196 -12.89 -24.83 -22.12
CA LEU A 196 -12.27 -23.80 -22.93
C LEU A 196 -11.12 -24.34 -23.81
N PRO A 197 -10.94 -23.79 -25.02
CA PRO A 197 -9.81 -24.08 -25.89
C PRO A 197 -8.48 -23.57 -25.31
N LEU A 198 -7.34 -23.88 -25.95
CA LEU A 198 -5.99 -23.46 -25.53
C LEU A 198 -5.53 -24.03 -24.19
N LYS A 199 -5.67 -25.33 -24.00
CA LYS A 199 -5.21 -26.03 -22.80
C LYS A 199 -3.69 -26.15 -22.77
N ILE A 200 -3.08 -25.64 -21.68
CA ILE A 200 -1.63 -25.69 -21.47
C ILE A 200 -1.34 -26.49 -20.20
N ARG A 201 -0.29 -27.30 -20.27
CA ARG A 201 0.17 -28.08 -19.14
C ARG A 201 1.28 -27.34 -18.41
N PHE A 202 1.00 -26.87 -17.20
CA PHE A 202 1.96 -26.23 -16.32
C PHE A 202 2.71 -27.32 -15.50
N LYS A 203 3.99 -27.54 -15.84
CA LYS A 203 4.75 -28.68 -15.28
C LYS A 203 4.99 -28.56 -13.78
N GLN A 204 5.30 -27.39 -13.25
CA GLN A 204 5.59 -27.18 -11.82
C GLN A 204 4.32 -27.04 -10.98
N SER A 205 3.30 -26.38 -11.52
CA SER A 205 1.99 -26.26 -10.86
C SER A 205 1.17 -27.55 -10.93
N ARG A 206 1.58 -28.52 -11.77
CA ARG A 206 0.86 -29.80 -12.03
C ARG A 206 -0.59 -29.61 -12.42
N ILE A 207 -0.89 -28.53 -13.15
CA ILE A 207 -2.25 -28.16 -13.56
C ILE A 207 -2.36 -28.22 -15.07
N TYR A 208 -3.55 -28.62 -15.51
CA TYR A 208 -3.94 -28.61 -16.92
C TYR A 208 -5.14 -27.68 -17.05
N VAL A 209 -4.90 -26.43 -17.45
CA VAL A 209 -5.90 -25.33 -17.47
C VAL A 209 -5.78 -24.58 -18.80
N SER A 210 -6.88 -23.96 -19.24
CA SER A 210 -6.88 -23.06 -20.39
C SER A 210 -6.08 -21.79 -20.09
N ALA A 211 -5.39 -21.24 -21.09
CA ALA A 211 -4.66 -19.98 -21.01
C ALA A 211 -5.58 -18.78 -20.74
N ILE A 212 -6.80 -18.82 -21.24
CA ILE A 212 -7.76 -17.70 -21.18
C ILE A 212 -8.08 -17.26 -19.75
N PRO A 213 -8.54 -18.14 -18.83
CA PRO A 213 -8.81 -17.73 -17.44
C PRO A 213 -7.53 -17.30 -16.71
N VAL A 214 -6.36 -17.82 -17.05
CA VAL A 214 -5.08 -17.40 -16.46
C VAL A 214 -4.76 -15.96 -16.88
N CYS A 215 -4.85 -15.65 -18.17
CA CYS A 215 -4.67 -14.29 -18.68
C CYS A 215 -5.72 -13.31 -18.10
N LEU A 216 -6.97 -13.73 -17.97
CA LEU A 216 -8.03 -12.91 -17.39
C LEU A 216 -7.75 -12.58 -15.91
N ILE A 217 -7.28 -13.57 -15.13
CA ILE A 217 -6.86 -13.35 -13.74
C ILE A 217 -5.69 -12.35 -13.71
N GLY A 218 -4.69 -12.54 -14.58
CA GLY A 218 -3.58 -11.59 -14.71
C GLY A 218 -4.07 -10.16 -15.02
N PHE A 219 -4.99 -10.03 -15.97
CA PHE A 219 -5.58 -8.74 -16.35
C PHE A 219 -6.29 -8.06 -15.18
N ILE A 220 -7.18 -8.76 -14.48
CA ILE A 220 -7.90 -8.21 -13.32
C ILE A 220 -6.91 -7.75 -12.24
N ILE A 221 -5.89 -8.53 -11.98
CA ILE A 221 -4.87 -8.22 -10.96
C ILE A 221 -4.03 -7.01 -11.36
N GLY A 222 -3.56 -6.94 -12.61
CA GLY A 222 -2.81 -5.79 -13.10
C GLY A 222 -3.66 -4.51 -13.09
N PHE A 223 -4.92 -4.62 -13.51
CA PHE A 223 -5.87 -3.51 -13.53
C PHE A 223 -6.16 -2.96 -12.14
N VAL A 224 -6.57 -3.82 -11.21
CA VAL A 224 -6.86 -3.41 -9.82
C VAL A 224 -5.58 -2.94 -9.12
N GLY A 225 -4.46 -3.63 -9.36
CA GLY A 225 -3.17 -3.27 -8.78
C GLY A 225 -2.69 -1.89 -9.20
N ALA A 226 -2.91 -1.49 -10.45
CA ALA A 226 -2.52 -0.18 -10.97
C ALA A 226 -3.41 0.95 -10.44
N ILE A 227 -4.71 0.72 -10.26
CA ILE A 227 -5.64 1.73 -9.73
C ILE A 227 -5.46 1.94 -8.24
N MET A 228 -5.24 0.87 -7.49
CA MET A 228 -5.23 0.91 -6.02
C MET A 228 -3.83 0.89 -5.41
N GLY A 229 -2.79 0.58 -6.17
CA GLY A 229 -1.44 0.43 -5.61
C GLY A 229 -1.30 -0.72 -4.61
N ILE A 230 -2.14 -1.77 -4.71
CA ILE A 230 -2.14 -2.88 -3.74
C ILE A 230 -1.02 -3.88 -4.02
N GLY A 231 -0.57 -3.98 -5.25
CA GLY A 231 0.29 -5.07 -5.69
C GLY A 231 -0.50 -6.38 -5.87
N GLY A 232 -0.33 -7.01 -7.01
CA GLY A 232 -1.14 -8.17 -7.43
C GLY A 232 -1.15 -9.36 -6.47
N GLY A 233 -0.15 -9.51 -5.59
CA GLY A 233 0.02 -10.68 -4.74
C GLY A 233 -1.14 -10.94 -3.78
N PHE A 234 -1.74 -9.90 -3.21
CA PHE A 234 -2.85 -10.02 -2.27
C PHE A 234 -4.09 -10.68 -2.88
N LEU A 235 -4.44 -10.30 -4.10
CA LEU A 235 -5.57 -10.88 -4.84
C LEU A 235 -5.21 -12.19 -5.54
N LEU A 236 -3.99 -12.29 -6.05
CA LEU A 236 -3.56 -13.44 -6.83
C LEU A 236 -3.52 -14.71 -5.99
N VAL A 237 -3.04 -14.62 -4.74
CA VAL A 237 -2.93 -15.80 -3.86
C VAL A 237 -4.29 -16.47 -3.65
N PRO A 238 -5.36 -15.78 -3.19
CA PRO A 238 -6.67 -16.41 -3.10
C PRO A 238 -7.22 -16.84 -4.47
N MET A 239 -7.07 -16.03 -5.52
CA MET A 239 -7.57 -16.39 -6.84
C MET A 239 -6.94 -17.68 -7.39
N LEU A 240 -5.62 -17.84 -7.33
CA LEU A 240 -4.95 -19.04 -7.83
C LEU A 240 -5.25 -20.27 -6.96
N ILE A 241 -5.39 -20.12 -5.65
CA ILE A 241 -5.68 -21.23 -4.75
C ILE A 241 -7.14 -21.70 -4.92
N TYR A 242 -8.10 -20.77 -5.04
CA TYR A 242 -9.52 -21.14 -5.09
C TYR A 242 -10.01 -21.48 -6.50
N PHE A 243 -9.57 -20.70 -7.52
CA PHE A 243 -10.00 -20.96 -8.90
C PHE A 243 -9.18 -22.01 -9.61
N LEU A 244 -7.84 -21.97 -9.46
CA LEU A 244 -6.94 -22.87 -10.22
C LEU A 244 -6.37 -24.01 -9.37
N ARG A 245 -6.52 -23.98 -8.03
CA ARG A 245 -6.00 -25.01 -7.10
C ARG A 245 -4.50 -25.25 -7.22
N VAL A 246 -3.74 -24.21 -7.50
CA VAL A 246 -2.28 -24.26 -7.55
C VAL A 246 -1.71 -24.52 -6.14
N PRO A 247 -0.63 -25.30 -5.98
CA PRO A 247 0.07 -25.44 -4.70
C PRO A 247 0.57 -24.08 -4.19
N THR A 248 0.31 -23.79 -2.92
CA THR A 248 0.58 -22.46 -2.30
C THR A 248 2.03 -21.99 -2.50
N ASN A 249 3.02 -22.88 -2.43
CA ASN A 249 4.42 -22.51 -2.61
C ASN A 249 4.72 -21.96 -4.01
N VAL A 250 4.09 -22.56 -5.05
CA VAL A 250 4.26 -22.11 -6.44
C VAL A 250 3.48 -20.82 -6.68
N VAL A 251 2.30 -20.68 -6.06
CA VAL A 251 1.49 -19.46 -6.13
C VAL A 251 2.29 -18.27 -5.65
N ILE A 252 2.91 -18.35 -4.47
CA ILE A 252 3.66 -17.24 -3.87
C ILE A 252 4.85 -16.85 -4.75
N GLY A 253 5.64 -17.82 -5.24
CA GLY A 253 6.77 -17.51 -6.13
C GLY A 253 6.34 -16.85 -7.44
N THR A 254 5.27 -17.39 -8.06
CA THR A 254 4.73 -16.86 -9.31
C THR A 254 4.10 -15.47 -9.13
N SER A 255 3.41 -15.24 -7.99
CA SER A 255 2.83 -13.93 -7.66
C SER A 255 3.89 -12.85 -7.51
N MET A 256 5.03 -13.17 -6.89
CA MET A 256 6.13 -12.20 -6.73
C MET A 256 6.69 -11.71 -8.07
N VAL A 257 6.83 -12.61 -9.06
CA VAL A 257 7.29 -12.22 -10.41
C VAL A 257 6.24 -11.39 -11.13
N LEU A 258 4.97 -11.78 -11.07
CA LEU A 258 3.88 -11.00 -11.64
C LEU A 258 3.85 -9.59 -11.03
N THR A 259 3.83 -9.51 -9.69
CA THR A 259 3.75 -8.24 -8.96
C THR A 259 4.96 -7.36 -9.24
N LEU A 260 6.16 -7.92 -9.30
CA LEU A 260 7.37 -7.18 -9.66
C LEU A 260 7.20 -6.46 -10.99
N ILE A 261 6.82 -7.20 -12.03
CA ILE A 261 6.79 -6.65 -13.40
C ILE A 261 5.59 -5.72 -13.57
N THR A 262 4.41 -6.08 -13.07
CA THR A 262 3.22 -5.23 -13.17
C THR A 262 3.37 -3.93 -12.39
N MET A 263 3.94 -3.97 -11.18
CA MET A 263 4.15 -2.78 -10.36
C MET A 263 5.31 -1.91 -10.86
N ALA A 264 6.38 -2.50 -11.40
CA ALA A 264 7.40 -1.73 -12.11
C ALA A 264 6.83 -1.01 -13.34
N SER A 265 6.00 -1.71 -14.13
CA SER A 265 5.29 -1.10 -15.26
C SER A 265 4.33 0.00 -14.82
N ALA A 266 3.57 -0.22 -13.74
CA ALA A 266 2.68 0.79 -13.16
C ALA A 266 3.46 2.03 -12.70
N THR A 267 4.58 1.85 -12.00
CA THR A 267 5.46 2.95 -11.57
C THR A 267 5.96 3.77 -12.75
N ILE A 268 6.46 3.11 -13.80
CA ILE A 268 6.95 3.80 -15.01
C ILE A 268 5.81 4.57 -15.68
N LEU A 269 4.64 3.95 -15.83
CA LEU A 269 3.49 4.59 -16.44
C LEU A 269 2.98 5.77 -15.60
N HIS A 270 2.82 5.61 -14.27
CA HIS A 270 2.42 6.72 -13.38
C HIS A 270 3.44 7.84 -13.36
N ALA A 271 4.74 7.54 -13.41
CA ALA A 271 5.79 8.55 -13.48
C ALA A 271 5.75 9.31 -14.81
N ALA A 272 5.53 8.61 -15.92
CA ALA A 272 5.54 9.19 -17.26
C ALA A 272 4.24 9.96 -17.60
N THR A 273 3.08 9.46 -17.19
CA THR A 273 1.77 10.04 -17.56
C THR A 273 1.23 10.98 -16.50
N ASN A 274 1.38 10.64 -15.22
CA ASN A 274 0.73 11.33 -14.12
C ASN A 274 1.67 12.23 -13.29
N HIS A 275 2.98 12.03 -13.38
CA HIS A 275 4.02 12.73 -12.60
C HIS A 275 3.77 12.72 -11.08
N LEU A 276 3.23 11.61 -10.54
CA LEU A 276 2.79 11.46 -9.14
C LEU A 276 3.74 10.64 -8.27
N VAL A 277 4.83 10.12 -8.83
CA VAL A 277 5.76 9.26 -8.08
C VAL A 277 6.74 10.14 -7.32
N ASP A 278 6.60 10.19 -5.98
CA ASP A 278 7.57 10.85 -5.12
C ASP A 278 8.81 9.96 -4.92
N ALA A 279 9.93 10.38 -5.49
CA ALA A 279 11.17 9.58 -5.47
C ALA A 279 11.77 9.47 -4.07
N VAL A 280 11.66 10.52 -3.25
CA VAL A 280 12.21 10.53 -1.88
C VAL A 280 11.42 9.57 -1.00
N LEU A 281 10.09 9.69 -1.02
CA LEU A 281 9.21 8.79 -0.31
C LEU A 281 9.40 7.34 -0.77
N ALA A 282 9.48 7.11 -2.09
CA ALA A 282 9.72 5.79 -2.67
C ALA A 282 11.01 5.15 -2.14
N LEU A 283 12.13 5.88 -2.12
CA LEU A 283 13.42 5.37 -1.66
C LEU A 283 13.39 4.98 -0.17
N ILE A 284 12.82 5.83 0.69
CA ILE A 284 12.71 5.54 2.12
C ILE A 284 11.86 4.29 2.35
N LEU A 285 10.71 4.20 1.67
CA LEU A 285 9.83 3.05 1.74
C LEU A 285 10.49 1.77 1.20
N MET A 286 11.28 1.87 0.11
CA MET A 286 12.01 0.72 -0.45
C MET A 286 13.04 0.17 0.53
N VAL A 287 13.82 1.04 1.18
CA VAL A 287 14.83 0.62 2.17
C VAL A 287 14.15 -0.09 3.35
N GLY A 288 13.10 0.53 3.92
CA GLY A 288 12.32 -0.08 4.99
C GLY A 288 11.65 -1.39 4.57
N GLY A 289 10.99 -1.38 3.41
CA GLY A 289 10.22 -2.52 2.93
C GLY A 289 11.06 -3.74 2.54
N VAL A 290 12.18 -3.54 1.86
CA VAL A 290 13.08 -4.64 1.48
C VAL A 290 13.72 -5.27 2.71
N THR A 291 14.17 -4.45 3.67
CA THR A 291 14.73 -4.96 4.93
C THR A 291 13.66 -5.69 5.75
N GLY A 292 12.48 -5.09 5.92
CA GLY A 292 11.35 -5.69 6.60
C GLY A 292 10.93 -7.02 5.98
N ALA A 293 10.82 -7.09 4.65
CA ALA A 293 10.43 -8.29 3.92
C ALA A 293 11.39 -9.47 4.13
N GLN A 294 12.70 -9.21 4.22
CA GLN A 294 13.69 -10.25 4.49
C GLN A 294 13.53 -10.85 5.90
N PHE A 295 13.30 -10.00 6.92
CA PHE A 295 13.02 -10.48 8.28
C PHE A 295 11.66 -11.19 8.36
N GLY A 296 10.64 -10.65 7.72
CA GLY A 296 9.31 -11.24 7.64
C GLY A 296 9.30 -12.62 7.00
N ALA A 297 10.00 -12.79 5.89
CA ALA A 297 10.09 -14.07 5.19
C ALA A 297 10.74 -15.18 6.04
N ARG A 298 11.70 -14.84 6.90
CA ARG A 298 12.32 -15.79 7.84
C ARG A 298 11.37 -16.16 8.99
N THR A 299 10.61 -15.17 9.49
CA THR A 299 9.69 -15.36 10.62
C THR A 299 8.43 -16.11 10.20
N GLY A 300 7.89 -15.82 9.01
CA GLY A 300 6.69 -16.48 8.47
C GLY A 300 6.83 -17.99 8.33
N GLN A 301 8.05 -18.49 8.11
CA GLN A 301 8.32 -19.94 8.03
C GLN A 301 8.16 -20.67 9.37
N LYS A 302 8.26 -19.95 10.50
CA LYS A 302 8.14 -20.51 11.85
C LYS A 302 6.71 -20.54 12.38
N ILE A 303 5.81 -19.79 11.75
CA ILE A 303 4.42 -19.63 12.20
C ILE A 303 3.52 -20.53 11.36
N GLY A 304 2.63 -21.29 12.00
CA GLY A 304 1.67 -22.16 11.31
C GLY A 304 0.75 -21.34 10.39
N GLY A 305 0.59 -21.79 9.16
CA GLY A 305 -0.12 -21.06 8.10
C GLY A 305 -1.56 -20.64 8.43
N GLU A 306 -2.26 -21.40 9.26
CA GLU A 306 -3.64 -21.09 9.67
C GLU A 306 -3.72 -19.88 10.59
N LYS A 307 -2.82 -19.80 11.59
CA LYS A 307 -2.74 -18.64 12.50
C LYS A 307 -2.34 -17.38 11.74
N LEU A 308 -1.40 -17.54 10.82
CA LEU A 308 -0.91 -16.49 9.96
C LEU A 308 -2.05 -15.91 9.11
N ARG A 309 -2.86 -16.78 8.51
CA ARG A 309 -4.00 -16.40 7.66
C ARG A 309 -5.09 -15.65 8.44
N LEU A 310 -5.39 -16.08 9.66
CA LEU A 310 -6.34 -15.39 10.53
C LEU A 310 -5.83 -14.00 10.90
N LEU A 311 -4.55 -13.90 11.31
CA LEU A 311 -3.91 -12.63 11.66
C LEU A 311 -3.97 -11.64 10.49
N LEU A 312 -3.65 -12.10 9.28
CA LEU A 312 -3.77 -11.29 8.07
C LEU A 312 -5.20 -10.84 7.82
N GLY A 313 -6.16 -11.77 7.92
CA GLY A 313 -7.58 -11.46 7.72
C GLY A 313 -8.09 -10.40 8.68
N VAL A 314 -7.74 -10.50 9.97
CA VAL A 314 -8.10 -9.49 10.99
C VAL A 314 -7.46 -8.14 10.67
N LEU A 315 -6.17 -8.12 10.30
CA LEU A 315 -5.46 -6.90 9.95
C LEU A 315 -6.09 -6.19 8.73
N VAL A 316 -6.36 -6.96 7.67
CA VAL A 316 -7.00 -6.47 6.44
C VAL A 316 -8.39 -5.93 6.73
N LEU A 317 -9.17 -6.66 7.52
CA LEU A 317 -10.53 -6.25 7.89
C LEU A 317 -10.51 -4.98 8.74
N ALA A 318 -9.58 -4.86 9.69
CA ALA A 318 -9.43 -3.65 10.52
C ALA A 318 -9.12 -2.41 9.67
N VAL A 319 -8.21 -2.53 8.68
CA VAL A 319 -7.92 -1.43 7.75
C VAL A 319 -9.12 -1.10 6.88
N GLY A 320 -9.83 -2.11 6.36
CA GLY A 320 -11.06 -1.90 5.58
C GLY A 320 -12.16 -1.20 6.37
N LEU A 321 -12.35 -1.58 7.65
CA LEU A 321 -13.32 -0.92 8.55
C LEU A 321 -12.92 0.52 8.86
N ARG A 322 -11.61 0.80 9.00
CA ARG A 322 -11.12 2.17 9.22
C ARG A 322 -11.44 3.07 8.02
N PHE A 323 -11.21 2.58 6.79
CA PHE A 323 -11.63 3.30 5.58
C PHE A 323 -13.15 3.49 5.49
N ALA A 324 -13.93 2.47 5.84
CA ALA A 324 -15.38 2.58 5.86
C ALA A 324 -15.84 3.64 6.87
N PHE A 325 -15.19 3.70 8.03
CA PHE A 325 -15.47 4.70 9.04
C PHE A 325 -15.13 6.11 8.54
N ASP A 326 -13.94 6.31 7.94
CA ASP A 326 -13.53 7.61 7.39
C ASP A 326 -14.44 8.09 6.25
N LEU A 327 -15.02 7.15 5.49
CA LEU A 327 -15.95 7.49 4.42
C LEU A 327 -17.34 7.92 4.93
N ILE A 328 -17.77 7.39 6.10
CA ILE A 328 -19.08 7.66 6.71
C ILE A 328 -19.06 8.91 7.59
N VAL A 329 -17.95 9.12 8.31
CA VAL A 329 -17.78 10.29 9.17
C VAL A 329 -17.40 11.47 8.29
N MET A 330 -18.29 12.46 8.22
CA MET A 330 -17.99 13.73 7.54
C MET A 330 -16.75 14.37 8.18
N PRO A 331 -15.77 14.81 7.38
CA PRO A 331 -14.67 15.61 7.92
C PRO A 331 -15.22 16.87 8.57
N ASP A 332 -14.74 17.18 9.76
CA ASP A 332 -15.16 18.37 10.54
C ASP A 332 -14.87 19.69 9.80
N ASP A 333 -13.95 19.70 8.82
CA ASP A 333 -13.53 20.86 8.04
C ASP A 333 -13.82 20.68 6.56
N LEU A 334 -15.04 21.03 6.13
CA LEU A 334 -15.42 21.05 4.69
C LEU A 334 -14.73 22.18 3.90
N TYR A 335 -14.28 23.25 4.56
CA TYR A 335 -13.58 24.37 3.95
C TYR A 335 -12.64 25.05 4.96
N THR A 336 -11.36 24.71 4.96
CA THR A 336 -10.35 25.51 5.64
C THR A 336 -9.89 26.61 4.69
N ILE A 337 -10.60 27.74 4.67
CA ILE A 337 -10.05 28.98 4.11
C ILE A 337 -9.05 29.49 5.16
N ARG A 338 -7.77 29.17 5.02
CA ARG A 338 -6.72 29.89 5.74
C ARG A 338 -6.70 31.30 5.21
N THR A 339 -7.18 32.26 6.01
CA THR A 339 -6.95 33.66 5.74
C THR A 339 -5.45 33.90 5.82
N LEU A 340 -4.90 34.66 4.85
CA LEU A 340 -3.46 34.98 4.76
C LEU A 340 -2.94 35.80 5.96
N GLU A 341 -3.76 36.04 6.96
CA GLU A 341 -3.44 36.77 8.18
C GLU A 341 -2.72 35.94 9.25
N ASP A 342 -2.72 34.61 9.14
CA ASP A 342 -2.09 33.69 10.11
C ASP A 342 -0.73 33.13 9.64
N ALA A 343 -0.09 33.75 8.66
CA ALA A 343 1.27 33.42 8.28
C ALA A 343 2.26 34.14 9.22
N PRO A 344 3.20 33.41 9.89
CA PRO A 344 4.18 34.00 10.80
C PRO A 344 5.18 34.91 10.10
#